data_fe961d0fa17fb9b43c4c1aca363d0820
#
_entry.id   fe961d0fa17fb9b43c4c1aca363d0820
#
_cell.length_a   1.000
_cell.length_b   1.000
_cell.length_c   1.000
_cell.angle_alpha   90.00
_cell.angle_beta   90.00
_cell.angle_gamma   90.00
#
_symmetry.space_group_name_H-M   'P 1'
#
loop_
_entity.id
_entity.type
_entity.pdbx_description
1 polymer ?
#
loop_
_entity_poly.entity_id
_entity_poly.type
_entity_poly.pdbx_seq_one_letter_code
_entity_poly.pdbx_strand_id
1 'polypeptide(L)'
;MLAAAALAAVLGCPATPSDPAAAPPADFAAAAQERGGAVTPAPTPGAVAPETAPPGTAQNPPPRRVLVPRTGLDARVSPVGVTDEGDVTVPDDPSVAGWYRYGPAPGSAEGSAVLVGHVDTDTGALGEFRALYGVRRGDTVEVRRAGDEPVTYRVVSRVTVPKDELPASAFRRTGAPVLTLITCAPPFVPERGGYLSNLVVTADPVGRAQWPT
;
A
#
# COMPACT_ATOMS: atom_id res chain seq x y z
N MET A 1 -19.37 -66.16 36.72
CA MET A 1 -19.94 -64.89 36.24
C MET A 1 -18.78 -63.92 35.96
N LEU A 2 -18.35 -63.79 34.71
CA LEU A 2 -17.29 -62.90 34.28
C LEU A 2 -17.90 -61.52 33.96
N ALA A 3 -17.42 -60.46 34.58
CA ALA A 3 -17.71 -59.09 34.22
C ALA A 3 -16.63 -58.59 33.26
N ALA A 4 -17.04 -58.29 32.02
CA ALA A 4 -16.13 -57.69 31.03
C ALA A 4 -16.17 -56.14 31.21
N ALA A 5 -15.02 -55.56 31.54
CA ALA A 5 -14.80 -54.12 31.53
C ALA A 5 -14.45 -53.65 30.14
N ALA A 6 -15.30 -52.82 29.53
CA ALA A 6 -15.04 -52.19 28.25
C ALA A 6 -14.18 -50.94 28.50
N LEU A 7 -12.97 -50.95 27.93
CA LEU A 7 -12.04 -49.81 27.93
C LEU A 7 -12.40 -48.90 26.72
N ALA A 8 -12.98 -47.76 27.00
CA ALA A 8 -13.22 -46.73 25.98
C ALA A 8 -11.93 -45.93 25.74
N ALA A 9 -11.28 -46.15 24.60
CA ALA A 9 -10.15 -45.35 24.14
C ALA A 9 -10.68 -44.03 23.58
N VAL A 10 -10.43 -42.94 24.28
CA VAL A 10 -10.64 -41.58 23.78
C VAL A 10 -9.47 -41.23 22.87
N LEU A 11 -9.71 -41.27 21.57
CA LEU A 11 -8.75 -40.69 20.60
C LEU A 11 -8.82 -39.16 20.72
N GLY A 12 -7.84 -38.58 21.43
CA GLY A 12 -7.57 -37.16 21.39
C GLY A 12 -7.03 -36.79 20.00
N CYS A 13 -7.80 -36.03 19.21
CA CYS A 13 -7.29 -35.34 18.06
C CYS A 13 -6.25 -34.30 18.55
N PRO A 14 -5.01 -34.29 18.05
CA PRO A 14 -4.11 -33.19 18.33
C PRO A 14 -4.67 -31.94 17.67
N ALA A 15 -4.95 -30.90 18.46
CA ALA A 15 -5.21 -29.58 17.98
C ALA A 15 -3.96 -29.12 17.20
N THR A 16 -4.09 -28.94 15.90
CA THR A 16 -3.07 -28.27 15.10
C THR A 16 -2.90 -26.86 15.66
N PRO A 17 -1.68 -26.42 16.03
CA PRO A 17 -1.47 -25.05 16.40
C PRO A 17 -1.83 -24.17 15.21
N SER A 18 -2.72 -23.19 15.43
CA SER A 18 -3.01 -22.14 14.49
C SER A 18 -1.69 -21.53 14.04
N ASP A 19 -1.47 -21.53 12.72
CA ASP A 19 -0.27 -20.99 12.08
C ASP A 19 -0.05 -19.56 12.58
N PRO A 20 1.04 -19.23 13.30
CA PRO A 20 1.33 -17.86 13.65
C PRO A 20 1.46 -17.10 12.35
N ALA A 21 0.71 -16.02 12.19
CA ALA A 21 0.67 -15.15 11.02
C ALA A 21 2.08 -15.08 10.40
N ALA A 22 2.21 -15.61 9.18
CA ALA A 22 3.51 -15.73 8.53
C ALA A 22 4.23 -14.41 8.60
N ALA A 23 5.44 -14.41 9.17
CA ALA A 23 6.25 -13.22 9.29
C ALA A 23 6.30 -12.50 7.93
N PRO A 24 6.15 -11.18 7.89
CA PRO A 24 6.22 -10.46 6.64
C PRO A 24 7.54 -10.79 5.95
N PRO A 25 7.53 -11.06 4.63
CA PRO A 25 8.76 -11.38 3.92
C PRO A 25 9.74 -10.22 4.03
N ALA A 26 11.05 -10.53 4.04
CA ALA A 26 12.10 -9.55 4.26
C ALA A 26 11.97 -8.32 3.34
N ASP A 27 12.10 -7.13 3.92
CA ASP A 27 12.09 -5.87 3.20
C ASP A 27 13.22 -5.78 2.18
N PHE A 28 13.00 -5.04 1.10
CA PHE A 28 14.04 -4.66 0.15
C PHE A 28 13.83 -3.21 -0.28
N ALA A 29 14.94 -2.44 -0.36
CA ALA A 29 14.94 -1.08 -0.88
C ALA A 29 15.77 -0.99 -2.17
N ALA A 30 15.51 0.02 -2.99
CA ALA A 30 16.45 0.42 -4.03
C ALA A 30 17.75 0.83 -3.32
N ALA A 31 18.91 0.39 -3.81
CA ALA A 31 20.17 0.95 -3.35
C ALA A 31 20.09 2.47 -3.51
N ALA A 32 20.20 3.19 -2.40
CA ALA A 32 20.16 4.64 -2.41
C ALA A 32 21.29 5.13 -3.29
N GLN A 33 20.98 5.63 -4.48
CA GLN A 33 21.89 6.53 -5.17
C GLN A 33 21.79 7.84 -4.40
N GLU A 34 22.75 8.04 -3.50
CA GLU A 34 23.01 9.31 -2.85
C GLU A 34 23.32 10.36 -3.91
N ARG A 35 22.28 11.04 -4.40
CA ARG A 35 22.47 12.35 -5.01
C ARG A 35 22.30 13.35 -3.89
N GLY A 36 23.43 13.83 -3.38
CA GLY A 36 23.50 14.89 -2.39
C GLY A 36 22.68 16.11 -2.86
N GLY A 37 21.55 16.30 -2.26
CA GLY A 37 20.76 17.52 -2.31
C GLY A 37 20.70 18.07 -0.91
N ALA A 38 21.21 19.30 -0.71
CA ALA A 38 21.22 20.00 0.54
C ALA A 38 19.83 20.03 1.18
N VAL A 39 19.73 19.58 2.43
CA VAL A 39 18.50 19.61 3.23
C VAL A 39 18.28 21.03 3.70
N THR A 40 17.32 21.72 3.11
CA THR A 40 16.76 22.93 3.67
C THR A 40 15.71 22.54 4.72
N PRO A 41 15.73 23.07 5.95
CA PRO A 41 14.77 22.67 6.98
C PRO A 41 13.35 23.07 6.57
N ALA A 42 12.42 22.13 6.78
CA ALA A 42 11.00 22.31 6.49
C ALA A 42 10.37 23.36 7.41
N PRO A 43 9.43 24.18 6.91
CA PRO A 43 8.62 25.06 7.76
C PRO A 43 7.59 24.24 8.55
N THR A 44 7.35 24.69 9.78
CA THR A 44 6.36 24.21 10.74
C THR A 44 4.96 24.05 10.10
N PRO A 45 4.17 23.01 10.43
CA PRO A 45 2.83 22.84 9.89
C PRO A 45 1.89 23.90 10.42
N GLY A 46 1.61 24.91 9.60
CA GLY A 46 0.48 25.80 9.77
C GLY A 46 -0.74 25.21 9.07
N ALA A 47 -1.92 25.35 9.70
CA ALA A 47 -3.20 24.90 9.18
C ALA A 47 -3.38 25.29 7.71
N VAL A 48 -3.49 24.28 6.82
CA VAL A 48 -3.71 24.50 5.39
C VAL A 48 -5.20 24.57 5.16
N ALA A 49 -5.68 25.77 4.81
CA ALA A 49 -7.01 25.96 4.24
C ALA A 49 -7.14 25.14 2.93
N PRO A 50 -8.35 24.72 2.53
CA PRO A 50 -8.55 23.96 1.29
C PRO A 50 -8.17 24.83 0.09
N GLU A 51 -6.98 24.64 -0.43
CA GLU A 51 -6.48 25.35 -1.60
C GLU A 51 -7.09 24.74 -2.86
N THR A 52 -7.92 25.53 -3.53
CA THR A 52 -8.45 25.22 -4.86
C THR A 52 -7.28 24.99 -5.80
N ALA A 53 -7.20 23.82 -6.42
CA ALA A 53 -6.13 23.47 -7.35
C ALA A 53 -6.04 24.50 -8.48
N PRO A 54 -4.82 24.97 -8.84
CA PRO A 54 -4.66 25.94 -9.93
C PRO A 54 -5.14 25.34 -11.27
N PRO A 55 -5.88 26.09 -12.09
CA PRO A 55 -6.29 25.64 -13.41
C PRO A 55 -5.08 25.62 -14.34
N GLY A 56 -4.72 24.45 -14.92
CA GLY A 56 -3.82 24.47 -16.05
C GLY A 56 -2.78 23.36 -16.21
N THR A 57 -2.77 22.29 -15.41
CA THR A 57 -2.07 21.07 -15.81
C THR A 57 -3.08 20.06 -16.31
N ALA A 58 -2.85 19.50 -17.51
CA ALA A 58 -3.65 18.39 -18.02
C ALA A 58 -3.67 17.30 -16.95
N GLN A 59 -4.75 17.23 -16.18
CA GLN A 59 -4.89 16.27 -15.09
C GLN A 59 -5.00 14.90 -15.73
N ASN A 60 -4.04 14.03 -15.42
CA ASN A 60 -4.16 12.64 -15.84
C ASN A 60 -5.51 12.08 -15.37
N PRO A 61 -6.19 11.27 -16.20
CA PRO A 61 -7.45 10.67 -15.81
C PRO A 61 -7.31 9.87 -14.52
N PRO A 62 -8.36 9.85 -13.66
CA PRO A 62 -8.31 9.13 -12.40
C PRO A 62 -8.12 7.64 -12.63
N PRO A 63 -7.37 6.95 -11.74
CA PRO A 63 -7.22 5.51 -11.80
C PRO A 63 -8.57 4.81 -11.54
N ARG A 64 -8.77 3.66 -12.19
CA ARG A 64 -9.96 2.82 -12.07
C ARG A 64 -9.66 1.42 -11.57
N ARG A 65 -8.45 0.92 -11.81
CA ARG A 65 -8.02 -0.42 -11.42
C ARG A 65 -6.52 -0.48 -11.23
N VAL A 66 -6.07 -1.26 -10.27
CA VAL A 66 -4.65 -1.56 -10.05
C VAL A 66 -4.46 -3.07 -10.03
N LEU A 67 -3.43 -3.55 -10.74
CA LEU A 67 -3.10 -4.97 -10.88
C LEU A 67 -1.63 -5.21 -10.58
N VAL A 68 -1.36 -6.35 -9.90
CA VAL A 68 -0.02 -6.94 -9.81
C VAL A 68 -0.15 -8.41 -10.19
N PRO A 69 -0.01 -8.76 -11.48
CA PRO A 69 -0.36 -10.08 -11.98
C PRO A 69 0.35 -11.24 -11.24
N ARG A 70 1.61 -11.05 -10.85
CA ARG A 70 2.38 -12.10 -10.17
C ARG A 70 1.81 -12.48 -8.80
N THR A 71 1.22 -11.54 -8.07
CA THR A 71 0.66 -11.79 -6.73
C THR A 71 -0.85 -11.93 -6.74
N GLY A 72 -1.48 -11.74 -7.89
CA GLY A 72 -2.94 -11.82 -8.04
C GLY A 72 -3.69 -10.60 -7.54
N LEU A 73 -3.00 -9.50 -7.18
CA LEU A 73 -3.68 -8.25 -6.82
C LEU A 73 -4.47 -7.73 -8.02
N ASP A 74 -5.76 -7.48 -7.82
CA ASP A 74 -6.67 -6.97 -8.83
C ASP A 74 -7.81 -6.16 -8.19
N ALA A 75 -7.52 -4.91 -7.80
CA ALA A 75 -8.46 -4.04 -7.09
C ALA A 75 -9.04 -2.94 -7.98
N ARG A 76 -10.33 -2.66 -7.83
CA ARG A 76 -10.92 -1.41 -8.30
C ARG A 76 -10.31 -0.25 -7.52
N VAL A 77 -10.24 0.93 -8.14
CA VAL A 77 -9.71 2.13 -7.48
C VAL A 77 -10.78 3.22 -7.44
N SER A 78 -10.98 3.81 -6.26
CA SER A 78 -11.83 4.99 -6.04
C SER A 78 -11.02 6.13 -5.43
N PRO A 79 -11.37 7.39 -5.73
CA PRO A 79 -10.71 8.55 -5.11
C PRO A 79 -11.09 8.64 -3.63
N VAL A 80 -10.11 8.89 -2.77
CA VAL A 80 -10.30 9.10 -1.33
C VAL A 80 -9.68 10.42 -0.86
N GLY A 81 -10.14 10.92 0.26
CA GLY A 81 -9.64 12.10 0.95
C GLY A 81 -8.79 11.75 2.16
N VAL A 82 -8.92 12.60 3.16
CA VAL A 82 -8.33 12.43 4.49
C VAL A 82 -9.44 12.47 5.55
N THR A 83 -9.19 11.83 6.68
CA THR A 83 -10.02 11.94 7.88
C THR A 83 -9.82 13.29 8.56
N ASP A 84 -10.60 13.58 9.60
CA ASP A 84 -10.45 14.80 10.40
C ASP A 84 -9.09 14.84 11.15
N GLU A 85 -8.51 13.65 11.42
CA GLU A 85 -7.18 13.49 12.01
C GLU A 85 -6.03 13.66 11.00
N GLY A 86 -6.35 13.74 9.70
CA GLY A 86 -5.37 13.93 8.62
C GLY A 86 -4.86 12.65 7.97
N ASP A 87 -5.37 11.49 8.35
CA ASP A 87 -5.01 10.20 7.76
C ASP A 87 -5.72 9.99 6.42
N VAL A 88 -5.06 9.32 5.49
CA VAL A 88 -5.69 8.97 4.21
C VAL A 88 -6.81 7.95 4.46
N THR A 89 -8.01 8.28 4.00
CA THR A 89 -9.17 7.38 4.09
C THR A 89 -8.95 6.11 3.26
N VAL A 90 -9.23 4.95 3.85
CA VAL A 90 -9.24 3.68 3.12
C VAL A 90 -10.72 3.32 2.84
N PRO A 91 -11.09 2.86 1.62
CA PRO A 91 -12.46 2.43 1.33
C PRO A 91 -12.90 1.29 2.26
N ASP A 92 -14.18 1.26 2.69
CA ASP A 92 -14.70 0.21 3.57
C ASP A 92 -14.72 -1.19 2.89
N ASP A 93 -14.89 -1.22 1.57
CA ASP A 93 -14.86 -2.47 0.78
C ASP A 93 -13.40 -2.94 0.63
N PRO A 94 -13.01 -4.10 1.22
CA PRO A 94 -11.64 -4.59 1.19
C PRO A 94 -11.14 -4.98 -0.22
N SER A 95 -12.04 -5.08 -1.20
CA SER A 95 -11.72 -5.32 -2.62
C SER A 95 -11.42 -4.03 -3.38
N VAL A 96 -11.56 -2.86 -2.74
CA VAL A 96 -11.37 -1.55 -3.36
C VAL A 96 -10.13 -0.87 -2.79
N ALA A 97 -9.28 -0.36 -3.67
CA ALA A 97 -8.17 0.52 -3.30
C ALA A 97 -8.62 1.99 -3.33
N GLY A 98 -8.11 2.79 -2.40
CA GLY A 98 -8.28 4.24 -2.36
C GLY A 98 -7.13 4.95 -3.07
N TRP A 99 -7.40 5.83 -4.03
CA TRP A 99 -6.41 6.75 -4.55
C TRP A 99 -6.50 8.10 -3.82
N TYR A 100 -5.37 8.53 -3.23
CA TYR A 100 -5.26 9.83 -2.58
C TYR A 100 -5.40 10.96 -3.60
N ARG A 101 -6.62 11.53 -3.69
CA ARG A 101 -7.00 12.49 -4.76
C ARG A 101 -6.32 13.85 -4.68
N TYR A 102 -5.73 14.20 -3.54
CA TYR A 102 -5.02 15.48 -3.37
C TYR A 102 -3.54 15.40 -3.78
N GLY A 103 -3.06 14.21 -4.13
CA GLY A 103 -1.75 13.96 -4.70
C GLY A 103 -1.77 13.76 -6.21
N PRO A 104 -0.59 13.51 -6.82
CA PRO A 104 -0.49 13.17 -8.23
C PRO A 104 -1.35 11.97 -8.62
N ALA A 105 -1.91 11.98 -9.83
CA ALA A 105 -2.54 10.81 -10.41
C ALA A 105 -1.49 9.85 -10.99
N PRO A 106 -1.76 8.54 -11.08
CA PRO A 106 -0.90 7.62 -11.81
C PRO A 106 -0.64 8.09 -13.25
N GLY A 107 0.63 8.09 -13.66
CA GLY A 107 1.07 8.62 -14.95
C GLY A 107 1.41 10.11 -14.94
N SER A 108 1.31 10.80 -13.80
CA SER A 108 1.81 12.17 -13.67
C SER A 108 3.31 12.24 -13.93
N ALA A 109 3.76 13.40 -14.41
CA ALA A 109 5.15 13.63 -14.76
C ALA A 109 6.06 13.73 -13.54
N GLU A 110 5.51 14.00 -12.38
CA GLU A 110 6.25 14.17 -11.13
C GLU A 110 5.43 13.74 -9.91
N GLY A 111 6.15 13.57 -8.78
CA GLY A 111 5.59 13.28 -7.48
C GLY A 111 5.16 11.83 -7.29
N SER A 112 4.47 11.54 -6.21
CA SER A 112 4.05 10.19 -5.80
C SER A 112 2.54 10.04 -5.95
N ALA A 113 2.11 9.14 -6.83
CA ALA A 113 0.72 8.70 -6.87
C ALA A 113 0.51 7.64 -5.79
N VAL A 114 -0.37 7.91 -4.81
CA VAL A 114 -0.56 7.03 -3.65
C VAL A 114 -1.86 6.25 -3.76
N LEU A 115 -1.77 4.93 -3.62
CA LEU A 115 -2.90 4.03 -3.46
C LEU A 115 -2.81 3.34 -2.09
N VAL A 116 -3.95 3.28 -1.40
CA VAL A 116 -4.09 2.61 -0.10
C VAL A 116 -5.11 1.49 -0.19
N GLY A 117 -4.99 0.45 0.65
CA GLY A 117 -5.96 -0.64 0.67
C GLY A 117 -5.79 -1.53 1.87
N HIS A 118 -6.83 -2.30 2.17
CA HIS A 118 -6.86 -3.21 3.31
C HIS A 118 -5.99 -4.45 3.11
N VAL A 119 -5.32 -4.87 4.19
CA VAL A 119 -4.70 -6.20 4.29
C VAL A 119 -5.75 -7.24 4.67
N ASP A 120 -6.65 -6.90 5.57
CA ASP A 120 -7.79 -7.67 6.06
C ASP A 120 -8.86 -6.73 6.63
N THR A 121 -9.93 -7.30 7.14
CA THR A 121 -11.02 -6.60 7.82
C THR A 121 -11.18 -7.10 9.25
N ASP A 122 -11.94 -6.37 10.06
CA ASP A 122 -12.29 -6.76 11.44
C ASP A 122 -13.04 -8.09 11.51
N THR A 123 -13.70 -8.50 10.42
CA THR A 123 -14.35 -9.80 10.30
C THR A 123 -13.43 -10.93 9.86
N GLY A 124 -12.15 -10.64 9.61
CA GLY A 124 -11.15 -11.60 9.16
C GLY A 124 -11.18 -11.90 7.66
N ALA A 125 -11.98 -11.17 6.86
CA ALA A 125 -11.91 -11.27 5.41
C ALA A 125 -10.61 -10.63 4.91
N LEU A 126 -9.99 -11.23 3.88
CA LEU A 126 -8.75 -10.73 3.31
C LEU A 126 -9.03 -9.55 2.38
N GLY A 127 -8.23 -8.49 2.53
CA GLY A 127 -8.22 -7.37 1.61
C GLY A 127 -7.28 -7.62 0.42
N GLU A 128 -7.59 -6.98 -0.71
CA GLU A 128 -6.80 -7.12 -1.93
C GLU A 128 -5.33 -6.72 -1.75
N PHE A 129 -5.04 -5.74 -0.90
CA PHE A 129 -3.66 -5.27 -0.68
C PHE A 129 -2.81 -6.22 0.17
N ARG A 130 -3.39 -7.30 0.75
CA ARG A 130 -2.61 -8.41 1.29
C ARG A 130 -1.63 -8.98 0.26
N ALA A 131 -2.00 -8.97 -1.01
CA ALA A 131 -1.15 -9.42 -2.10
C ALA A 131 0.20 -8.67 -2.19
N LEU A 132 0.30 -7.47 -1.62
CA LEU A 132 1.55 -6.69 -1.56
C LEU A 132 2.65 -7.37 -0.72
N TYR A 133 2.28 -8.23 0.23
CA TYR A 133 3.28 -9.01 0.98
C TYR A 133 4.09 -9.95 0.09
N GLY A 134 3.49 -10.40 -1.00
CA GLY A 134 4.15 -11.28 -1.97
C GLY A 134 4.98 -10.56 -3.02
N VAL A 135 4.91 -9.22 -3.18
CA VAL A 135 5.62 -8.52 -4.26
C VAL A 135 7.14 -8.62 -4.11
N ARG A 136 7.83 -8.61 -5.25
CA ARG A 136 9.29 -8.68 -5.34
C ARG A 136 9.79 -7.52 -6.20
N ARG A 137 11.06 -7.15 -6.00
CA ARG A 137 11.73 -6.22 -6.90
C ARG A 137 11.60 -6.69 -8.36
N GLY A 138 11.21 -5.77 -9.24
CA GLY A 138 11.05 -6.03 -10.65
C GLY A 138 9.65 -6.50 -11.06
N ASP A 139 8.73 -6.74 -10.11
CA ASP A 139 7.33 -7.03 -10.44
C ASP A 139 6.67 -5.86 -11.16
N THR A 140 5.77 -6.20 -12.07
CA THR A 140 4.99 -5.21 -12.79
C THR A 140 3.74 -4.84 -12.00
N VAL A 141 3.48 -3.53 -11.89
CA VAL A 141 2.21 -2.97 -11.44
C VAL A 141 1.58 -2.24 -12.62
N GLU A 142 0.37 -2.57 -12.93
CA GLU A 142 -0.43 -1.92 -13.98
C GLU A 142 -1.53 -1.08 -13.34
N VAL A 143 -1.65 0.19 -13.73
CA VAL A 143 -2.76 1.05 -13.30
C VAL A 143 -3.57 1.45 -14.52
N ARG A 144 -4.82 0.97 -14.58
CA ARG A 144 -5.78 1.34 -15.62
C ARG A 144 -6.51 2.61 -15.22
N ARG A 145 -6.59 3.53 -16.16
CA ARG A 145 -7.23 4.84 -15.99
C ARG A 145 -8.51 4.92 -16.81
N ALA A 146 -9.31 5.96 -16.58
CA ALA A 146 -10.51 6.19 -17.36
C ALA A 146 -10.15 6.65 -18.79
N GLY A 147 -10.42 5.83 -19.79
CA GLY A 147 -10.31 6.19 -21.21
C GLY A 147 -8.89 6.22 -21.79
N ASP A 148 -7.85 5.91 -21.02
CA ASP A 148 -6.46 5.99 -21.44
C ASP A 148 -5.77 4.63 -21.42
N GLU A 149 -4.60 4.55 -22.10
CA GLU A 149 -3.69 3.43 -22.01
C GLU A 149 -3.24 3.20 -20.54
N PRO A 150 -3.11 1.95 -20.11
CA PRO A 150 -2.62 1.62 -18.80
C PRO A 150 -1.22 2.21 -18.53
N VAL A 151 -1.00 2.67 -17.30
CA VAL A 151 0.33 3.06 -16.86
C VAL A 151 1.00 1.88 -16.18
N THR A 152 2.18 1.51 -16.68
CA THR A 152 2.96 0.39 -16.15
C THR A 152 4.08 0.90 -15.26
N TYR A 153 4.25 0.25 -14.13
CA TYR A 153 5.32 0.52 -13.16
C TYR A 153 6.09 -0.76 -12.85
N ARG A 154 7.29 -0.61 -12.33
CA ARG A 154 8.14 -1.70 -11.86
C ARG A 154 8.50 -1.50 -10.39
N VAL A 155 8.22 -2.49 -9.56
CA VAL A 155 8.51 -2.45 -8.13
C VAL A 155 10.01 -2.32 -7.90
N VAL A 156 10.41 -1.30 -7.13
CA VAL A 156 11.81 -1.02 -6.78
C VAL A 156 12.08 -1.15 -5.28
N SER A 157 11.05 -0.99 -4.45
CA SER A 157 11.20 -1.05 -3.00
C SER A 157 9.94 -1.64 -2.34
N ARG A 158 10.12 -2.37 -1.25
CA ARG A 158 9.10 -2.78 -0.30
C ARG A 158 9.69 -2.72 1.09
N VAL A 159 9.13 -1.88 1.95
CA VAL A 159 9.60 -1.66 3.32
C VAL A 159 8.43 -1.61 4.29
N THR A 160 8.67 -2.12 5.50
CA THR A 160 7.72 -2.00 6.61
C THR A 160 8.18 -0.85 7.51
N VAL A 161 7.28 0.08 7.79
CA VAL A 161 7.55 1.25 8.62
C VAL A 161 6.49 1.36 9.72
N PRO A 162 6.84 1.80 10.95
CA PRO A 162 5.85 2.16 11.96
C PRO A 162 4.85 3.19 11.40
N LYS A 163 3.60 3.17 11.85
CA LYS A 163 2.57 4.09 11.32
C LYS A 163 2.91 5.56 11.55
N ASP A 164 3.49 5.86 12.71
CA ASP A 164 3.96 7.19 13.12
C ASP A 164 5.25 7.64 12.41
N GLU A 165 5.93 6.73 11.71
CA GLU A 165 7.14 7.00 10.93
C GLU A 165 6.91 6.94 9.42
N LEU A 166 5.65 6.94 8.95
CA LEU A 166 5.36 6.95 7.52
C LEU A 166 5.96 8.20 6.87
N PRO A 167 6.92 8.04 5.93
CA PRO A 167 7.70 9.18 5.45
C PRO A 167 6.83 10.13 4.63
N ALA A 168 6.90 11.43 4.92
CA ALA A 168 6.18 12.46 4.16
C ALA A 168 6.51 12.44 2.66
N SER A 169 7.69 11.93 2.29
CA SER A 169 8.09 11.72 0.89
C SER A 169 7.20 10.73 0.14
N ALA A 170 6.46 9.85 0.84
CA ALA A 170 5.46 8.99 0.21
C ALA A 170 4.33 9.80 -0.46
N PHE A 171 4.08 11.02 0.01
CA PHE A 171 3.02 11.91 -0.49
C PHE A 171 3.56 13.15 -1.23
N ARG A 172 4.82 13.13 -1.64
CA ARG A 172 5.43 14.28 -2.33
C ARG A 172 4.72 14.59 -3.64
N ARG A 173 4.56 15.88 -3.94
CA ARG A 173 3.89 16.37 -5.15
C ARG A 173 4.86 16.67 -6.30
N THR A 174 6.15 16.76 -6.01
CA THR A 174 7.21 17.10 -6.96
C THR A 174 8.32 16.06 -6.95
N GLY A 175 9.29 16.20 -7.85
CA GLY A 175 10.39 15.26 -8.02
C GLY A 175 10.01 14.06 -8.91
N ALA A 176 10.91 13.09 -9.03
CA ALA A 176 10.73 11.94 -9.91
C ALA A 176 9.40 11.22 -9.67
N PRO A 177 8.62 10.91 -10.72
CA PRO A 177 7.33 10.25 -10.58
C PRO A 177 7.49 8.84 -10.04
N VAL A 178 6.64 8.46 -9.10
CA VAL A 178 6.54 7.10 -8.56
C VAL A 178 5.10 6.73 -8.31
N LEU A 179 4.84 5.42 -8.20
CA LEU A 179 3.63 4.87 -7.61
C LEU A 179 3.97 4.33 -6.23
N THR A 180 3.20 4.72 -5.22
CA THR A 180 3.32 4.23 -3.85
C THR A 180 2.05 3.47 -3.47
N LEU A 181 2.19 2.20 -3.06
CA LEU A 181 1.10 1.36 -2.58
C LEU A 181 1.30 1.12 -1.09
N ILE A 182 0.26 1.36 -0.27
CA ILE A 182 0.36 1.28 1.19
C ILE A 182 -0.76 0.39 1.72
N THR A 183 -0.39 -0.53 2.62
CA THR A 183 -1.33 -1.33 3.41
C THR A 183 -0.85 -1.47 4.84
N CYS A 184 -1.72 -1.91 5.74
CA CYS A 184 -1.34 -2.21 7.12
C CYS A 184 -0.36 -3.38 7.19
N ALA A 185 0.50 -3.38 8.22
CA ALA A 185 1.49 -4.44 8.48
C ALA A 185 1.61 -4.76 9.98
N PRO A 186 1.96 -6.02 10.31
CA PRO A 186 2.22 -6.43 11.69
C PRO A 186 3.29 -5.56 12.39
N PRO A 187 3.28 -5.54 13.74
CA PRO A 187 2.43 -6.35 14.61
C PRO A 187 0.98 -5.84 14.70
N PHE A 188 0.04 -6.78 14.94
CA PHE A 188 -1.36 -6.46 15.23
C PHE A 188 -1.57 -6.49 16.75
N VAL A 189 -1.97 -5.35 17.32
CA VAL A 189 -2.17 -5.17 18.77
C VAL A 189 -3.53 -4.50 18.99
N PRO A 190 -4.59 -5.30 19.27
CA PRO A 190 -5.96 -4.78 19.42
C PRO A 190 -6.08 -3.62 20.41
N GLU A 191 -5.36 -3.73 21.56
CA GLU A 191 -5.37 -2.73 22.63
C GLU A 191 -4.75 -1.38 22.22
N ARG A 192 -4.03 -1.37 21.09
CA ARG A 192 -3.40 -0.18 20.50
C ARG A 192 -4.05 0.25 19.18
N GLY A 193 -5.26 -0.25 18.89
CA GLY A 193 -6.01 0.11 17.69
C GLY A 193 -5.66 -0.70 16.44
N GLY A 194 -5.06 -1.90 16.60
CA GLY A 194 -4.84 -2.83 15.49
C GLY A 194 -3.40 -2.90 15.01
N TYR A 195 -3.18 -2.80 13.69
CA TYR A 195 -1.84 -2.83 13.09
C TYR A 195 -1.01 -1.61 13.47
N LEU A 196 0.25 -1.83 13.87
CA LEU A 196 1.17 -0.76 14.29
C LEU A 196 2.11 -0.29 13.19
N SER A 197 2.14 -0.96 12.06
CA SER A 197 3.02 -0.62 10.94
C SER A 197 2.24 -0.54 9.62
N ASN A 198 2.89 0.04 8.62
CA ASN A 198 2.47 0.03 7.22
C ASN A 198 3.51 -0.70 6.38
N LEU A 199 3.05 -1.51 5.42
CA LEU A 199 3.87 -1.98 4.31
C LEU A 199 3.77 -0.94 3.18
N VAL A 200 4.92 -0.42 2.77
CA VAL A 200 5.05 0.57 1.70
C VAL A 200 5.79 -0.05 0.52
N VAL A 201 5.13 -0.12 -0.62
CA VAL A 201 5.71 -0.58 -1.89
C VAL A 201 5.86 0.61 -2.81
N THR A 202 7.08 0.82 -3.34
CA THR A 202 7.34 1.87 -4.33
C THR A 202 7.67 1.24 -5.67
N ALA A 203 7.11 1.81 -6.74
CA ALA A 203 7.34 1.36 -8.10
C ALA A 203 7.60 2.56 -9.04
N ASP A 204 8.61 2.41 -9.90
CA ASP A 204 8.99 3.42 -10.89
C ASP A 204 8.22 3.19 -12.20
N PRO A 205 7.84 4.27 -12.94
CA PRO A 205 7.16 4.12 -14.23
C PRO A 205 8.05 3.46 -15.27
N VAL A 206 7.47 2.53 -16.05
CA VAL A 206 8.15 1.88 -17.18
C VAL A 206 7.91 2.69 -18.45
N GLY A 207 8.95 2.94 -19.25
CA GLY A 207 8.81 3.54 -20.59
C GLY A 207 8.98 5.06 -20.66
N ARG A 208 9.31 5.76 -19.57
CA ARG A 208 9.77 7.15 -19.60
C ARG A 208 11.25 7.25 -19.27
N ALA A 209 12.09 6.59 -20.08
CA ALA A 209 13.50 6.90 -20.13
C ALA A 209 13.68 8.10 -21.04
N GLN A 210 13.57 9.32 -20.51
CA GLN A 210 14.23 10.54 -20.98
C GLN A 210 13.54 11.75 -20.32
N TRP A 211 14.06 12.11 -19.14
CA TRP A 211 13.88 13.48 -18.66
C TRP A 211 14.93 14.33 -19.37
N PRO A 212 14.60 15.44 -20.01
CA PRO A 212 15.61 16.40 -20.40
C PRO A 212 16.28 16.93 -19.12
N THR A 213 17.59 16.88 -19.10
CA THR A 213 18.49 17.48 -18.10
C THR A 213 18.35 18.99 -18.08
#